data_6e9261295cef3787dbc589656b644188
#
_entry.id   6e9261295cef3787dbc589656b644188
#
_cell.length_a   1.000
_cell.length_b   1.000
_cell.length_c   1.000
_cell.angle_alpha   90.00
_cell.angle_beta   90.00
_cell.angle_gamma   90.00
#
_symmetry.space_group_name_H-M   'P 1'
#
loop_
_entity.id
_entity.type
_entity.pdbx_description
1 polymer ?
#
loop_
_entity_poly.entity_id
_entity_poly.type
_entity_poly.pdbx_seq_one_letter_code
_entity_poly.pdbx_strand_id
1 'polypeptide(L)'
;MIHMNEALIVEGRYDKSKLSALTDAIIVTTNGFGIYKDAEKRDFIRKLAKERGIVILTDSDNAGRQIRAYITSFVPSNQIRHAYIPDIYGKEKRKAAPSKEGKLGVEGISSGILLEILKEAGASVEGSTTNFQPLTPADLMSLGLTGGVNSATLRQGVLKALDLPENLTTKMLLRWVTSEEKKAQLLAAVEKIKNGA
;
A
#
# COMPACT_ATOMS: atom_id res chain seq x y z
N MET A 1 19.30 -2.67 -7.07
CA MET A 1 18.53 -1.40 -6.97
C MET A 1 17.39 -1.49 -7.97
N ILE A 2 16.16 -1.15 -7.56
CA ILE A 2 14.98 -1.13 -8.46
C ILE A 2 14.93 0.23 -9.15
N HIS A 3 14.74 0.22 -10.46
CA HIS A 3 14.43 1.43 -11.22
C HIS A 3 12.92 1.70 -11.16
N MET A 4 12.53 2.89 -10.73
CA MET A 4 11.13 3.31 -10.62
C MET A 4 10.94 4.69 -11.23
N ASN A 5 9.96 4.81 -12.11
CA ASN A 5 9.56 6.12 -12.64
C ASN A 5 8.75 6.92 -11.62
N GLU A 6 7.88 6.25 -10.88
CA GLU A 6 6.99 6.88 -9.90
C GLU A 6 7.80 7.42 -8.71
N ALA A 7 7.30 8.52 -8.11
CA ALA A 7 7.85 8.99 -6.85
C ALA A 7 7.25 8.21 -5.66
N LEU A 8 8.09 7.88 -4.68
CA LEU A 8 7.66 7.23 -3.43
C LEU A 8 7.27 8.27 -2.39
N ILE A 9 6.09 8.10 -1.79
CA ILE A 9 5.64 8.92 -0.67
C ILE A 9 5.67 8.05 0.59
N VAL A 10 6.47 8.42 1.57
CA VAL A 10 6.68 7.68 2.82
C VAL A 10 6.48 8.57 4.04
N GLU A 11 6.40 7.99 5.25
CA GLU A 11 6.11 8.76 6.44
C GLU A 11 7.32 9.52 6.97
N GLY A 12 8.46 8.87 7.11
CA GLY A 12 9.59 9.38 7.87
C GLY A 12 10.94 9.29 7.18
N ARG A 13 11.91 9.93 7.82
CA ARG A 13 13.30 9.96 7.34
C ARG A 13 13.99 8.58 7.33
N TYR A 14 13.60 7.70 8.23
CA TYR A 14 14.19 6.36 8.32
C TYR A 14 13.66 5.45 7.21
N ASP A 15 12.38 5.58 6.86
CA ASP A 15 11.80 4.90 5.70
C ASP A 15 12.50 5.36 4.42
N LYS A 16 12.67 6.69 4.27
CA LYS A 16 13.43 7.26 3.15
C LYS A 16 14.84 6.71 3.08
N SER A 17 15.57 6.72 4.20
CA SER A 17 16.96 6.21 4.24
C SER A 17 17.03 4.76 3.80
N LYS A 18 16.13 3.92 4.31
CA LYS A 18 16.07 2.50 3.97
C LYS A 18 15.74 2.27 2.49
N LEU A 19 14.73 2.96 1.98
CA LEU A 19 14.28 2.80 0.60
C LEU A 19 15.27 3.38 -0.42
N SER A 20 15.99 4.44 -0.06
CA SER A 20 17.05 4.99 -0.93
C SER A 20 18.19 4.01 -1.20
N ALA A 21 18.36 2.98 -0.38
CA ALA A 21 19.31 1.90 -0.64
C ALA A 21 18.75 0.81 -1.59
N LEU A 22 17.44 0.83 -1.86
CA LEU A 22 16.74 -0.20 -2.63
C LEU A 22 16.28 0.27 -4.01
N THR A 23 16.03 1.58 -4.17
CA THR A 23 15.49 2.17 -5.40
C THR A 23 16.14 3.52 -5.70
N ASP A 24 16.12 3.92 -6.97
CA ASP A 24 16.52 5.24 -7.46
C ASP A 24 15.34 6.24 -7.54
N ALA A 25 14.16 5.86 -7.06
CA ALA A 25 12.98 6.71 -7.06
C ALA A 25 13.19 8.02 -6.30
N ILE A 26 12.46 9.07 -6.70
CA ILE A 26 12.31 10.28 -5.88
C ILE A 26 11.50 9.91 -4.64
N ILE A 27 12.08 10.07 -3.43
CA ILE A 27 11.42 9.73 -2.18
C ILE A 27 11.06 11.01 -1.41
N VAL A 28 9.76 11.22 -1.19
CA VAL A 28 9.21 12.34 -0.43
C VAL A 28 8.69 11.86 0.91
N THR A 29 9.12 12.51 2.01
CA THR A 29 8.61 12.21 3.35
C THR A 29 7.46 13.13 3.71
N THR A 30 6.40 12.59 4.30
CA THR A 30 5.27 13.39 4.82
C THR A 30 5.59 14.05 6.16
N ASN A 31 6.63 13.55 6.86
CA ASN A 31 6.92 13.89 8.25
C ASN A 31 5.71 13.59 9.16
N GLY A 32 5.13 12.42 8.98
CA GLY A 32 3.90 12.02 9.67
C GLY A 32 2.76 12.98 9.34
N PHE A 33 2.03 13.43 10.35
CA PHE A 33 0.94 14.39 10.21
C PHE A 33 1.38 15.82 9.83
N GLY A 34 2.68 16.10 9.71
CA GLY A 34 3.19 17.38 9.22
C GLY A 34 2.66 17.77 7.85
N ILE A 35 2.36 16.78 7.00
CA ILE A 35 1.79 16.98 5.66
C ILE A 35 0.48 17.79 5.67
N TYR A 36 -0.32 17.74 6.75
CA TYR A 36 -1.59 18.46 6.83
C TYR A 36 -1.39 20.00 6.83
N LYS A 37 -0.26 20.48 7.32
CA LYS A 37 0.06 21.91 7.44
C LYS A 37 1.09 22.39 6.40
N ASP A 38 1.67 21.48 5.61
CA ASP A 38 2.75 21.78 4.65
C ASP A 38 2.16 21.91 3.23
N ALA A 39 1.76 23.12 2.87
CA ALA A 39 1.17 23.43 1.56
C ALA A 39 2.19 23.19 0.43
N GLU A 40 3.43 23.61 0.59
CA GLU A 40 4.47 23.45 -0.43
C GLU A 40 4.73 21.97 -0.75
N LYS A 41 4.77 21.13 0.28
CA LYS A 41 4.94 19.69 0.10
C LYS A 41 3.75 19.06 -0.59
N ARG A 42 2.50 19.48 -0.29
CA ARG A 42 1.31 19.01 -1.01
C ARG A 42 1.39 19.35 -2.50
N ASP A 43 1.78 20.59 -2.81
CA ASP A 43 1.91 21.03 -4.20
C ASP A 43 3.04 20.29 -4.92
N PHE A 44 4.14 20.01 -4.24
CA PHE A 44 5.22 19.19 -4.77
C PHE A 44 4.75 17.73 -5.04
N ILE A 45 3.98 17.14 -4.12
CA ILE A 45 3.40 15.80 -4.34
C ILE A 45 2.43 15.82 -5.54
N ARG A 46 1.57 16.84 -5.67
CA ARG A 46 0.69 16.99 -6.85
C ARG A 46 1.48 17.07 -8.15
N LYS A 47 2.56 17.85 -8.15
CA LYS A 47 3.45 17.98 -9.31
C LYS A 47 4.05 16.63 -9.71
N LEU A 48 4.64 15.91 -8.77
CA LEU A 48 5.22 14.58 -9.01
C LEU A 48 4.17 13.59 -9.48
N ALA A 49 2.97 13.62 -8.88
CA ALA A 49 1.88 12.74 -9.27
C ALA A 49 1.46 12.97 -10.74
N LYS A 50 1.38 14.23 -11.16
CA LYS A 50 1.05 14.60 -12.55
C LYS A 50 2.14 14.23 -13.55
N GLU A 51 3.41 14.39 -13.18
CA GLU A 51 4.56 14.19 -14.07
C GLU A 51 4.91 12.72 -14.26
N ARG A 52 4.82 11.91 -13.21
CA ARG A 52 5.31 10.53 -13.21
C ARG A 52 4.48 9.52 -12.42
N GLY A 53 3.40 9.95 -11.78
CA GLY A 53 2.69 9.15 -10.82
C GLY A 53 3.40 9.04 -9.46
N ILE A 54 2.67 8.60 -8.46
CA ILE A 54 3.22 8.36 -7.11
C ILE A 54 2.85 6.98 -6.60
N VAL A 55 3.74 6.40 -5.79
CA VAL A 55 3.48 5.21 -4.97
C VAL A 55 3.44 5.65 -3.51
N ILE A 56 2.34 5.38 -2.82
CA ILE A 56 2.21 5.67 -1.38
C ILE A 56 2.58 4.40 -0.61
N LEU A 57 3.65 4.47 0.18
CA LEU A 57 4.12 3.41 1.07
C LEU A 57 4.18 3.97 2.50
N THR A 58 3.20 3.64 3.31
CA THR A 58 3.08 4.05 4.72
C THR A 58 3.02 2.83 5.62
N ASP A 59 3.22 3.04 6.91
CA ASP A 59 3.06 1.99 7.91
C ASP A 59 1.66 1.38 7.87
N SER A 60 1.51 0.14 8.32
CA SER A 60 0.23 -0.59 8.34
C SER A 60 -0.67 -0.19 9.51
N ASP A 61 -0.28 0.81 10.29
CA ASP A 61 -1.03 1.31 11.44
C ASP A 61 -2.10 2.37 11.09
N ASN A 62 -2.79 2.84 12.10
CA ASN A 62 -3.86 3.83 11.92
C ASN A 62 -3.32 5.20 11.43
N ALA A 63 -2.11 5.60 11.83
CA ALA A 63 -1.49 6.84 11.41
C ALA A 63 -1.17 6.80 9.91
N GLY A 64 -0.52 5.73 9.44
CA GLY A 64 -0.23 5.52 8.02
C GLY A 64 -1.48 5.50 7.15
N ARG A 65 -2.56 4.89 7.65
CA ARG A 65 -3.85 4.89 6.96
C ARG A 65 -4.43 6.31 6.81
N GLN A 66 -4.35 7.15 7.85
CA GLN A 66 -4.83 8.52 7.80
C GLN A 66 -4.01 9.39 6.84
N ILE A 67 -2.68 9.28 6.88
CA ILE A 67 -1.77 9.98 5.95
C ILE A 67 -2.08 9.58 4.51
N ARG A 68 -2.25 8.29 4.24
CA ARG A 68 -2.63 7.77 2.92
C ARG A 68 -3.98 8.33 2.46
N ALA A 69 -5.00 8.31 3.32
CA ALA A 69 -6.31 8.88 3.02
C ALA A 69 -6.22 10.37 2.70
N TYR A 70 -5.40 11.10 3.42
CA TYR A 70 -5.19 12.51 3.17
C TYR A 70 -4.54 12.78 1.81
N ILE A 71 -3.48 12.06 1.45
CA ILE A 71 -2.84 12.22 0.14
C ILE A 71 -3.84 11.92 -0.98
N THR A 72 -4.66 10.89 -0.83
CA THR A 72 -5.70 10.54 -1.82
C THR A 72 -6.83 11.54 -1.92
N SER A 73 -6.97 12.47 -0.98
CA SER A 73 -7.99 13.54 -1.04
C SER A 73 -7.61 14.67 -2.00
N PHE A 74 -6.32 14.83 -2.32
CA PHE A 74 -5.84 15.94 -3.15
C PHE A 74 -5.04 15.52 -4.39
N VAL A 75 -4.83 14.21 -4.62
CA VAL A 75 -4.22 13.67 -5.83
C VAL A 75 -5.22 12.77 -6.56
N PRO A 76 -5.40 12.90 -7.88
CA PRO A 76 -6.27 12.03 -8.66
C PRO A 76 -5.88 10.55 -8.54
N SER A 77 -6.89 9.67 -8.42
CA SER A 77 -6.66 8.24 -8.16
C SER A 77 -5.89 7.51 -9.27
N ASN A 78 -6.01 7.97 -10.51
CA ASN A 78 -5.28 7.41 -11.67
C ASN A 78 -3.78 7.75 -11.65
N GLN A 79 -3.34 8.67 -10.78
CA GLN A 79 -1.93 9.05 -10.59
C GLN A 79 -1.32 8.40 -9.35
N ILE A 80 -2.09 7.59 -8.61
CA ILE A 80 -1.66 6.98 -7.35
C ILE A 80 -1.61 5.47 -7.48
N ARG A 81 -0.51 4.88 -7.04
CA ARG A 81 -0.39 3.46 -6.72
C ARG A 81 -0.24 3.28 -5.23
N HIS A 82 -0.78 2.20 -4.70
CA HIS A 82 -0.74 1.90 -3.27
C HIS A 82 0.13 0.68 -3.03
N ALA A 83 1.20 0.86 -2.28
CA ALA A 83 2.01 -0.21 -1.74
C ALA A 83 1.66 -0.42 -0.25
N TYR A 84 1.60 -1.66 0.18
CA TYR A 84 1.26 -2.04 1.55
C TYR A 84 2.30 -2.98 2.11
N ILE A 85 2.79 -2.69 3.31
CA ILE A 85 3.61 -3.62 4.07
C ILE A 85 2.70 -4.61 4.82
N PRO A 86 3.12 -5.88 4.99
CA PRO A 86 2.38 -6.85 5.79
C PRO A 86 2.38 -6.46 7.27
N ASP A 87 1.40 -6.96 8.01
CA ASP A 87 1.31 -6.82 9.46
C ASP A 87 2.33 -7.75 10.14
N ILE A 88 3.54 -7.27 10.34
CA ILE A 88 4.58 -8.00 11.07
C ILE A 88 4.68 -7.40 12.47
N TYR A 89 4.48 -8.23 13.49
CA TYR A 89 4.58 -7.81 14.89
C TYR A 89 6.04 -7.82 15.35
N GLY A 90 6.42 -6.77 16.07
CA GLY A 90 7.79 -6.63 16.56
C GLY A 90 8.12 -5.21 16.99
N LYS A 91 9.41 -5.01 17.22
CA LYS A 91 9.98 -3.71 17.60
C LYS A 91 11.14 -3.39 16.65
N GLU A 92 11.12 -2.20 16.06
CA GLU A 92 12.26 -1.72 15.29
C GLU A 92 13.50 -1.61 16.18
N LYS A 93 14.65 -2.03 15.66
CA LYS A 93 15.93 -2.08 16.42
C LYS A 93 16.28 -0.76 17.11
N ARG A 94 15.90 0.36 16.51
CA ARG A 94 16.19 1.71 16.99
C ARG A 94 15.27 2.15 18.13
N LYS A 95 14.04 1.68 18.18
CA LYS A 95 13.04 2.13 19.15
C LYS A 95 13.24 1.46 20.52
N ALA A 96 13.03 2.19 21.61
CA ALA A 96 13.06 1.65 22.96
C ALA A 96 11.87 0.71 23.24
N ALA A 97 10.68 1.04 22.68
CA ALA A 97 9.45 0.27 22.82
C ALA A 97 8.80 0.01 21.45
N PRO A 98 7.94 -1.02 21.30
CA PRO A 98 7.12 -1.23 20.12
C PRO A 98 6.21 -0.02 19.80
N SER A 99 5.68 0.01 18.58
CA SER A 99 4.59 0.94 18.23
C SER A 99 3.34 0.66 19.07
N LYS A 100 2.37 1.60 19.06
CA LYS A 100 1.09 1.42 19.79
C LYS A 100 0.38 0.12 19.42
N GLU A 101 0.44 -0.28 18.16
CA GLU A 101 -0.20 -1.49 17.64
C GLU A 101 0.74 -2.70 17.66
N GLY A 102 1.98 -2.55 18.13
CA GLY A 102 2.98 -3.62 18.18
C GLY A 102 3.51 -4.06 16.82
N LYS A 103 3.16 -3.34 15.74
CA LYS A 103 3.56 -3.66 14.37
C LYS A 103 4.86 -2.95 13.99
N LEU A 104 5.62 -3.60 13.11
CA LEU A 104 6.78 -2.99 12.46
C LEU A 104 6.30 -2.01 11.39
N GLY A 105 6.92 -0.83 11.35
CA GLY A 105 6.80 0.10 10.24
C GLY A 105 7.72 -0.27 9.07
N VAL A 106 7.68 0.51 7.99
CA VAL A 106 8.52 0.34 6.79
C VAL A 106 10.00 0.17 7.15
N GLU A 107 10.49 0.92 8.14
CA GLU A 107 11.85 0.83 8.67
C GLU A 107 12.19 -0.60 9.15
N GLY A 108 11.23 -1.30 9.78
CA GLY A 108 11.41 -2.63 10.37
C GLY A 108 11.30 -3.80 9.38
N ILE A 109 10.70 -3.59 8.22
CA ILE A 109 10.48 -4.65 7.21
C ILE A 109 11.80 -5.01 6.52
N SER A 110 12.01 -6.30 6.20
CA SER A 110 13.22 -6.72 5.50
C SER A 110 13.34 -6.13 4.10
N SER A 111 14.57 -5.92 3.63
CA SER A 111 14.82 -5.38 2.28
C SER A 111 14.22 -6.26 1.18
N GLY A 112 14.23 -7.59 1.34
CA GLY A 112 13.63 -8.52 0.39
C GLY A 112 12.14 -8.28 0.21
N ILE A 113 11.39 -8.22 1.31
CA ILE A 113 9.94 -7.95 1.30
C ILE A 113 9.65 -6.57 0.69
N LEU A 114 10.42 -5.53 1.08
CA LEU A 114 10.24 -4.20 0.49
C LEU A 114 10.50 -4.17 -1.01
N LEU A 115 11.51 -4.91 -1.49
CA LEU A 115 11.79 -5.02 -2.92
C LEU A 115 10.62 -5.66 -3.69
N GLU A 116 10.01 -6.70 -3.14
CA GLU A 116 8.83 -7.35 -3.73
C GLU A 116 7.64 -6.39 -3.77
N ILE A 117 7.34 -5.72 -2.65
CA ILE A 117 6.27 -4.73 -2.56
C ILE A 117 6.44 -3.60 -3.58
N LEU A 118 7.67 -3.09 -3.74
CA LEU A 118 7.96 -2.02 -4.69
C LEU A 118 7.85 -2.50 -6.16
N LYS A 119 8.29 -3.71 -6.47
CA LYS A 119 8.11 -4.33 -7.78
C LYS A 119 6.64 -4.45 -8.15
N GLU A 120 5.81 -4.93 -7.22
CA GLU A 120 4.38 -5.07 -7.43
C GLU A 120 3.65 -3.73 -7.57
N ALA A 121 4.11 -2.69 -6.86
CA ALA A 121 3.40 -1.42 -6.80
C ALA A 121 3.77 -0.44 -7.92
N GLY A 122 4.99 -0.48 -8.43
CA GLY A 122 5.41 0.61 -9.26
C GLY A 122 6.47 0.31 -10.29
N ALA A 123 7.09 -0.84 -10.23
CA ALA A 123 8.09 -1.16 -11.23
C ALA A 123 7.44 -1.11 -12.60
N SER A 124 7.70 -0.03 -13.33
CA SER A 124 7.48 0.02 -14.76
C SER A 124 8.33 -1.09 -15.37
N VAL A 125 7.81 -2.31 -15.37
CA VAL A 125 8.29 -3.32 -16.28
C VAL A 125 7.92 -2.79 -17.66
N GLU A 126 8.90 -2.30 -18.38
CA GLU A 126 8.73 -1.93 -19.77
C GLU A 126 7.90 -3.02 -20.45
N GLY A 127 6.70 -2.69 -20.88
CA GLY A 127 5.98 -3.50 -21.85
C GLY A 127 4.67 -4.14 -21.47
N SER A 128 3.94 -3.75 -20.42
CA SER A 128 2.56 -4.25 -20.25
C SER A 128 1.52 -3.14 -20.28
N THR A 129 1.08 -2.81 -21.48
CA THR A 129 -0.30 -2.33 -21.69
C THR A 129 -1.23 -3.50 -21.40
N THR A 130 -1.54 -3.75 -20.14
CA THR A 130 -2.52 -4.76 -19.78
C THR A 130 -3.91 -4.13 -19.93
N ASN A 131 -4.78 -4.75 -20.73
CA ASN A 131 -6.24 -4.53 -20.76
C ASN A 131 -6.87 -5.00 -19.43
N PHE A 132 -6.32 -4.55 -18.32
CA PHE A 132 -6.84 -4.89 -16.99
C PHE A 132 -8.17 -4.18 -16.76
N GLN A 133 -9.22 -4.94 -16.46
CA GLN A 133 -10.50 -4.40 -15.99
C GLN A 133 -10.50 -4.34 -14.45
N PRO A 134 -10.49 -3.13 -13.85
CA PRO A 134 -10.52 -2.97 -12.41
C PRO A 134 -11.77 -3.60 -11.80
N LEU A 135 -11.62 -4.21 -10.63
CA LEU A 135 -12.75 -4.70 -9.84
C LEU A 135 -13.60 -3.52 -9.35
N THR A 136 -14.90 -3.74 -9.32
CA THR A 136 -15.91 -2.80 -8.82
C THR A 136 -16.33 -3.15 -7.39
N PRO A 137 -17.00 -2.23 -6.66
CA PRO A 137 -17.64 -2.57 -5.39
C PRO A 137 -18.66 -3.72 -5.51
N ALA A 138 -19.34 -3.84 -6.64
CA ALA A 138 -20.27 -4.94 -6.92
C ALA A 138 -19.54 -6.30 -6.99
N ASP A 139 -18.35 -6.34 -7.57
CA ASP A 139 -17.55 -7.56 -7.61
C ASP A 139 -17.14 -7.99 -6.20
N LEU A 140 -16.73 -7.06 -5.32
CA LEU A 140 -16.43 -7.40 -3.92
C LEU A 140 -17.66 -7.92 -3.16
N MET A 141 -18.85 -7.41 -3.49
CA MET A 141 -20.11 -7.89 -2.92
C MET A 141 -20.39 -9.33 -3.40
N SER A 142 -20.25 -9.60 -4.68
CA SER A 142 -20.42 -10.93 -5.28
C SER A 142 -19.43 -11.95 -4.70
N LEU A 143 -18.21 -11.52 -4.40
CA LEU A 143 -17.20 -12.32 -3.72
C LEU A 143 -17.49 -12.54 -2.22
N GLY A 144 -18.50 -11.85 -1.66
CA GLY A 144 -18.84 -11.93 -0.24
C GLY A 144 -17.92 -11.11 0.67
N LEU A 145 -17.07 -10.25 0.11
CA LEU A 145 -16.12 -9.42 0.87
C LEU A 145 -16.76 -8.15 1.44
N THR A 146 -18.01 -7.84 1.02
CA THR A 146 -18.82 -6.74 1.56
C THR A 146 -20.31 -7.14 1.58
N GLY A 147 -21.12 -6.42 2.36
CA GLY A 147 -22.59 -6.49 2.33
C GLY A 147 -23.22 -7.69 3.03
N GLY A 148 -22.47 -8.69 3.44
CA GLY A 148 -22.96 -9.89 4.12
C GLY A 148 -22.58 -9.95 5.60
N VAL A 149 -23.28 -10.76 6.39
CA VAL A 149 -23.07 -10.95 7.84
C VAL A 149 -21.62 -11.36 8.15
N ASN A 150 -21.04 -12.26 7.33
CA ASN A 150 -19.68 -12.79 7.53
C ASN A 150 -18.62 -12.08 6.67
N SER A 151 -18.98 -10.99 5.98
CA SER A 151 -18.08 -10.34 5.02
C SER A 151 -16.82 -9.76 5.69
N ALA A 152 -16.92 -9.30 6.92
CA ALA A 152 -15.77 -8.78 7.67
C ALA A 152 -14.77 -9.90 7.99
N THR A 153 -15.24 -11.03 8.49
CA THR A 153 -14.42 -12.20 8.83
C THR A 153 -13.76 -12.78 7.58
N LEU A 154 -14.54 -12.98 6.50
CA LEU A 154 -14.00 -13.44 5.22
C LEU A 154 -12.91 -12.49 4.70
N ARG A 155 -13.16 -11.18 4.73
CA ARG A 155 -12.20 -10.19 4.28
C ARG A 155 -10.92 -10.21 5.11
N GLN A 156 -11.00 -10.33 6.44
CA GLN A 156 -9.82 -10.45 7.30
C GLN A 156 -8.99 -11.69 6.94
N GLY A 157 -9.63 -12.85 6.76
CA GLY A 157 -8.94 -14.06 6.32
C GLY A 157 -8.24 -13.88 4.97
N VAL A 158 -8.91 -13.25 4.01
CA VAL A 158 -8.35 -12.95 2.69
C VAL A 158 -7.18 -11.98 2.78
N LEU A 159 -7.30 -10.89 3.55
CA LEU A 159 -6.21 -9.93 3.75
C LEU A 159 -4.97 -10.61 4.35
N LYS A 160 -5.18 -11.46 5.36
CA LYS A 160 -4.10 -12.25 5.97
C LYS A 160 -3.46 -13.22 4.97
N ALA A 161 -4.26 -13.91 4.15
CA ALA A 161 -3.75 -14.82 3.12
C ALA A 161 -2.96 -14.10 2.00
N LEU A 162 -3.18 -12.81 1.82
CA LEU A 162 -2.50 -11.94 0.85
C LEU A 162 -1.37 -11.10 1.47
N ASP A 163 -1.01 -11.34 2.73
CA ASP A 163 -0.05 -10.53 3.49
C ASP A 163 -0.37 -9.02 3.45
N LEU A 164 -1.66 -8.68 3.44
CA LEU A 164 -2.12 -7.30 3.48
C LEU A 164 -2.50 -6.87 4.91
N PRO A 165 -2.42 -5.56 5.22
CA PRO A 165 -2.79 -5.04 6.53
C PRO A 165 -4.23 -5.39 6.90
N GLU A 166 -4.47 -5.87 8.12
CA GLU A 166 -5.80 -6.25 8.63
C GLU A 166 -6.83 -5.10 8.61
N ASN A 167 -6.34 -3.85 8.72
CA ASN A 167 -7.16 -2.65 8.71
C ASN A 167 -7.43 -2.10 7.29
N LEU A 168 -7.06 -2.83 6.23
CA LEU A 168 -7.29 -2.42 4.86
C LEU A 168 -8.80 -2.35 4.57
N THR A 169 -9.27 -1.17 4.15
CA THR A 169 -10.69 -0.99 3.79
C THR A 169 -11.00 -1.62 2.43
N THR A 170 -12.28 -1.92 2.15
CA THR A 170 -12.71 -2.44 0.85
C THR A 170 -12.33 -1.50 -0.31
N LYS A 171 -12.41 -0.18 -0.10
CA LYS A 171 -11.95 0.81 -1.08
C LYS A 171 -10.45 0.73 -1.34
N MET A 172 -9.65 0.47 -0.30
CA MET A 172 -8.19 0.30 -0.44
C MET A 172 -7.86 -1.04 -1.11
N LEU A 173 -8.62 -2.11 -0.80
CA LEU A 173 -8.46 -3.41 -1.46
C LEU A 173 -8.73 -3.30 -2.96
N LEU A 174 -9.79 -2.60 -3.39
CA LEU A 174 -10.04 -2.32 -4.81
C LEU A 174 -8.87 -1.60 -5.48
N ARG A 175 -8.24 -0.65 -4.79
CA ARG A 175 -7.08 0.10 -5.29
C ARG A 175 -5.80 -0.73 -5.32
N TRP A 176 -5.70 -1.77 -4.48
CA TRP A 176 -4.57 -2.68 -4.48
C TRP A 176 -4.58 -3.59 -5.70
N VAL A 177 -5.77 -3.99 -6.18
CA VAL A 177 -5.92 -4.85 -7.36
C VAL A 177 -5.70 -4.00 -8.63
N THR A 178 -4.47 -3.98 -9.14
CA THR A 178 -4.03 -3.14 -10.28
C THR A 178 -3.66 -3.96 -11.52
N SER A 179 -3.75 -5.29 -11.46
CA SER A 179 -3.40 -6.20 -12.56
C SER A 179 -4.25 -7.47 -12.52
N GLU A 180 -4.31 -8.21 -13.64
CA GLU A 180 -4.96 -9.53 -13.70
C GLU A 180 -4.32 -10.52 -12.74
N GLU A 181 -3.01 -10.44 -12.51
CA GLU A 181 -2.32 -11.27 -11.54
C GLU A 181 -2.82 -11.04 -10.11
N LYS A 182 -2.89 -9.78 -9.66
CA LYS A 182 -3.43 -9.44 -8.33
C LYS A 182 -4.91 -9.81 -8.19
N LYS A 183 -5.67 -9.70 -9.27
CA LYS A 183 -7.06 -10.16 -9.32
C LYS A 183 -7.14 -11.67 -9.12
N ALA A 184 -6.30 -12.44 -9.82
CA ALA A 184 -6.23 -13.89 -9.64
C ALA A 184 -5.80 -14.27 -8.22
N GLN A 185 -4.83 -13.61 -7.62
CA GLN A 185 -4.41 -13.80 -6.23
C GLN A 185 -5.57 -13.56 -5.26
N LEU A 186 -6.33 -12.47 -5.45
CA LEU A 186 -7.52 -12.19 -4.63
C LEU A 186 -8.56 -13.29 -4.74
N LEU A 187 -8.90 -13.74 -5.96
CA LEU A 187 -9.88 -14.79 -6.19
C LEU A 187 -9.44 -16.10 -5.54
N ALA A 188 -8.20 -16.51 -5.72
CA ALA A 188 -7.64 -17.71 -5.09
C ALA A 188 -7.68 -17.65 -3.55
N ALA A 189 -7.35 -16.48 -2.97
CA ALA A 189 -7.44 -16.29 -1.53
C ALA A 189 -8.89 -16.39 -1.01
N VAL A 190 -9.86 -15.84 -1.75
CA VAL A 190 -11.30 -15.96 -1.40
C VAL A 190 -11.75 -17.40 -1.42
N GLU A 191 -11.41 -18.15 -2.46
CA GLU A 191 -11.76 -19.56 -2.57
C GLU A 191 -11.15 -20.40 -1.45
N LYS A 192 -9.87 -20.20 -1.18
CA LYS A 192 -9.16 -20.88 -0.10
C LYS A 192 -9.85 -20.69 1.25
N ILE A 193 -10.18 -19.44 1.61
CA ILE A 193 -10.82 -19.15 2.90
C ILE A 193 -12.26 -19.66 2.96
N LYS A 194 -13.03 -19.62 1.85
CA LYS A 194 -14.39 -20.15 1.79
C LYS A 194 -14.44 -21.69 1.92
N ASN A 195 -13.43 -22.37 1.41
CA ASN A 195 -13.35 -23.82 1.43
C ASN A 195 -12.72 -24.37 2.73
N GLY A 196 -12.41 -23.54 3.69
CA GLY A 196 -11.92 -23.94 5.02
C GLY A 196 -10.48 -24.46 5.03
N ALA A 197 -9.68 -24.09 4.06
CA ALA A 197 -8.27 -24.47 3.96
C ALA A 197 -7.36 -23.40 4.58
#